data_7b16201d0a61323df8eac369baf98b19
#
_entry.id   7b16201d0a61323df8eac369baf98b19
#
_cell.length_a   1.000
_cell.length_b   1.000
_cell.length_c   1.000
_cell.angle_alpha   90.00
_cell.angle_beta   90.00
_cell.angle_gamma   90.00
#
_symmetry.space_group_name_H-M   'P 1'
#
loop_
_entity.id
_entity.type
_entity.pdbx_description
1 polymer ?
#
loop_
_entity_poly.entity_id
_entity_poly.type
_entity_poly.pdbx_seq_one_letter_code
_entity_poly.pdbx_strand_id
1 'polypeptide(L)'
;MAHPRLFCKEEILLIKTINVGNKEVRLSNNIGWTIIYRDQFGHDIVSSLTPVMASMMDLVSGFLSEFKQGEEINAYDVLKKVDGDVLMDAVVHLSGVELVDIINIIWAMAKAADDSIAEPRIWIQQFDEFPLDVIVPEAVKLAFNCMVSRKNLQRLTSLFGSRKSQP
;
A
#
# COMPACT_ATOMS: atom_id res chain seq x y z
N MET A 1 8.48 -25.85 34.23
CA MET A 1 9.30 -25.00 33.33
C MET A 1 8.36 -24.32 32.33
N ALA A 2 8.12 -23.04 32.51
CA ALA A 2 7.25 -22.29 31.64
C ALA A 2 8.05 -21.87 30.39
N HIS A 3 7.62 -22.30 29.19
CA HIS A 3 8.15 -21.79 27.95
C HIS A 3 7.82 -20.29 27.86
N PRO A 4 8.79 -19.41 27.57
CA PRO A 4 8.48 -18.02 27.26
C PRO A 4 7.65 -18.03 25.97
N ARG A 5 6.40 -17.55 26.05
CA ARG A 5 5.61 -17.20 24.89
C ARG A 5 6.41 -16.17 24.11
N LEU A 6 6.92 -16.56 22.96
CA LEU A 6 7.37 -15.65 21.93
C LEU A 6 6.18 -14.72 21.66
N PHE A 7 6.27 -13.49 22.14
CA PHE A 7 5.42 -12.42 21.69
C PHE A 7 5.72 -12.24 20.19
N CYS A 8 4.89 -12.80 19.33
CA CYS A 8 4.74 -12.28 17.98
C CYS A 8 4.44 -10.80 18.15
N LYS A 9 5.40 -9.93 17.80
CA LYS A 9 5.12 -8.52 17.57
C LYS A 9 3.95 -8.50 16.60
N GLU A 10 2.78 -8.06 17.07
CA GLU A 10 1.60 -7.88 16.23
C GLU A 10 2.05 -7.05 15.02
N GLU A 11 2.02 -7.66 13.85
CA GLU A 11 2.02 -6.91 12.60
C GLU A 11 0.80 -6.02 12.68
N ILE A 12 1.02 -4.71 12.81
CA ILE A 12 -0.06 -3.76 12.94
C ILE A 12 -0.85 -3.83 11.63
N LEU A 13 -1.98 -4.53 11.67
CA LEU A 13 -2.95 -4.52 10.60
C LEU A 13 -3.44 -3.08 10.44
N LEU A 14 -3.00 -2.43 9.39
CA LEU A 14 -3.40 -1.06 9.10
C LEU A 14 -4.68 -1.09 8.29
N ILE A 15 -5.76 -0.61 8.90
CA ILE A 15 -7.01 -0.33 8.20
C ILE A 15 -7.15 1.18 8.08
N LYS A 16 -7.28 1.65 6.85
CA LYS A 16 -7.50 3.06 6.55
C LYS A 16 -8.94 3.28 6.10
N THR A 17 -9.62 4.20 6.74
CA THR A 17 -10.93 4.68 6.28
C THR A 17 -10.74 5.89 5.38
N ILE A 18 -11.36 5.86 4.22
CA ILE A 18 -11.32 6.91 3.20
C ILE A 18 -12.76 7.29 2.85
N ASN A 19 -13.02 8.58 2.72
CA ASN A 19 -14.30 9.06 2.22
C ASN A 19 -14.30 9.05 0.69
N VAL A 20 -15.24 8.33 0.11
CA VAL A 20 -15.46 8.21 -1.33
C VAL A 20 -16.85 8.75 -1.64
N GLY A 21 -16.92 10.00 -2.10
CA GLY A 21 -18.18 10.71 -2.20
C GLY A 21 -18.86 10.81 -0.83
N ASN A 22 -20.07 10.28 -0.71
CA ASN A 22 -20.87 10.25 0.51
C ASN A 22 -20.69 8.99 1.37
N LYS A 23 -19.73 8.11 1.03
CA LYS A 23 -19.52 6.82 1.72
C LYS A 23 -18.13 6.70 2.28
N GLU A 24 -18.04 6.01 3.41
CA GLU A 24 -16.77 5.58 3.98
C GLU A 24 -16.36 4.22 3.42
N VAL A 25 -15.14 4.12 2.94
CA VAL A 25 -14.52 2.89 2.48
C VAL A 25 -13.34 2.56 3.38
N ARG A 26 -13.33 1.35 3.92
CA ARG A 26 -12.24 0.82 4.74
C ARG A 26 -11.35 -0.03 3.86
N LEU A 27 -10.07 0.29 3.81
CA LEU A 27 -9.06 -0.47 3.08
C LEU A 27 -8.09 -1.13 4.04
N SER A 28 -7.78 -2.40 3.83
CA SER A 28 -6.82 -3.16 4.62
C SER A 28 -5.49 -3.32 3.90
N ASN A 29 -4.39 -3.19 4.64
CA ASN A 29 -3.05 -3.54 4.14
C ASN A 29 -2.70 -5.03 4.34
N ASN A 30 -3.64 -5.88 4.73
CA ASN A 30 -3.40 -7.31 4.82
C ASN A 30 -3.12 -7.89 3.44
N ILE A 31 -1.96 -8.54 3.26
CA ILE A 31 -1.55 -9.14 1.97
C ILE A 31 -2.59 -10.13 1.40
N GLY A 32 -3.49 -10.65 2.24
CA GLY A 32 -4.61 -11.50 1.83
C GLY A 32 -5.51 -10.89 0.76
N TRP A 33 -5.51 -9.55 0.57
CA TRP A 33 -6.23 -8.92 -0.53
C TRP A 33 -5.78 -9.43 -1.92
N THR A 34 -4.52 -9.86 -2.05
CA THR A 34 -4.00 -10.44 -3.32
C THR A 34 -4.64 -11.79 -3.63
N ILE A 35 -4.93 -12.58 -2.60
CA ILE A 35 -5.64 -13.85 -2.75
C ILE A 35 -7.10 -13.60 -3.10
N ILE A 36 -7.75 -12.65 -2.42
CA ILE A 36 -9.12 -12.23 -2.73
C ILE A 36 -9.23 -11.75 -4.18
N TYR A 37 -8.26 -10.93 -4.64
CA TYR A 37 -8.18 -10.48 -6.01
C TYR A 37 -8.09 -11.66 -7.00
N ARG A 38 -7.13 -12.56 -6.79
CA ARG A 38 -6.93 -13.72 -7.66
C ARG A 38 -8.16 -14.62 -7.71
N ASP A 39 -8.78 -14.88 -6.58
CA ASP A 39 -9.95 -15.77 -6.49
C ASP A 39 -11.17 -15.17 -7.19
N GLN A 40 -11.30 -13.84 -7.18
CA GLN A 40 -12.38 -13.13 -7.87
C GLN A 40 -12.15 -12.96 -9.37
N PHE A 41 -10.92 -12.59 -9.78
CA PHE A 41 -10.63 -12.17 -11.17
C PHE A 41 -9.85 -13.22 -11.97
N GLY A 42 -9.40 -14.31 -11.34
CA GLY A 42 -8.79 -15.46 -12.00
C GLY A 42 -7.35 -15.29 -12.43
N HIS A 43 -6.67 -14.18 -12.06
CA HIS A 43 -5.27 -13.94 -12.35
C HIS A 43 -4.54 -13.26 -11.19
N ASP A 44 -3.20 -13.40 -11.18
CA ASP A 44 -2.36 -12.80 -10.17
C ASP A 44 -1.97 -11.37 -10.57
N ILE A 45 -2.31 -10.40 -9.71
CA ILE A 45 -2.01 -8.98 -9.94
C ILE A 45 -0.60 -8.59 -9.47
N VAL A 46 0.04 -9.37 -8.61
CA VAL A 46 1.33 -9.00 -7.99
C VAL A 46 2.41 -8.79 -9.04
N SER A 47 2.45 -9.62 -10.08
CA SER A 47 3.42 -9.49 -11.17
C SER A 47 3.25 -8.18 -11.94
N SER A 48 2.00 -7.73 -12.17
CA SER A 48 1.69 -6.46 -12.83
C SER A 48 2.03 -5.25 -11.98
N LEU A 49 2.06 -5.40 -10.65
CA LEU A 49 2.44 -4.33 -9.73
C LEU A 49 3.96 -4.15 -9.58
N THR A 50 4.77 -5.08 -10.08
CA THR A 50 6.23 -5.01 -9.92
C THR A 50 6.84 -3.68 -10.39
N PRO A 51 6.49 -3.11 -11.55
CA PRO A 51 7.01 -1.80 -11.98
C PRO A 51 6.58 -0.67 -11.05
N VAL A 52 5.33 -0.69 -10.57
CA VAL A 52 4.81 0.29 -9.60
C VAL A 52 5.59 0.21 -8.29
N MET A 53 5.85 -1.01 -7.81
CA MET A 53 6.63 -1.24 -6.60
C MET A 53 8.07 -0.72 -6.73
N ALA A 54 8.72 -0.92 -7.87
CA ALA A 54 10.05 -0.38 -8.13
C ALA A 54 10.06 1.15 -8.06
N SER A 55 9.11 1.81 -8.70
CA SER A 55 8.97 3.27 -8.65
C SER A 55 8.67 3.79 -7.25
N MET A 56 7.85 3.08 -6.47
CA MET A 56 7.61 3.43 -5.07
C MET A 56 8.88 3.29 -4.23
N MET A 57 9.71 2.27 -4.49
CA MET A 57 11.01 2.12 -3.81
C MET A 57 11.95 3.29 -4.12
N ASP A 58 11.97 3.78 -5.35
CA ASP A 58 12.79 4.95 -5.73
C ASP A 58 12.29 6.20 -5.00
N LEU A 59 10.98 6.44 -4.96
CA LEU A 59 10.38 7.55 -4.20
C LEU A 59 10.71 7.46 -2.72
N VAL A 60 10.50 6.31 -2.09
CA VAL A 60 10.82 6.07 -0.67
C VAL A 60 12.29 6.32 -0.39
N SER A 61 13.19 5.84 -1.26
CA SER A 61 14.63 6.03 -1.12
C SER A 61 15.04 7.50 -1.07
N GLY A 62 14.35 8.37 -1.81
CA GLY A 62 14.57 9.82 -1.77
C GLY A 62 14.28 10.44 -0.40
N PHE A 63 13.33 9.90 0.33
CA PHE A 63 12.92 10.42 1.66
C PHE A 63 13.61 9.75 2.84
N LEU A 64 14.24 8.60 2.65
CA LEU A 64 14.87 7.84 3.75
C LEU A 64 15.99 8.62 4.46
N SER A 65 16.62 9.55 3.77
CA SER A 65 17.67 10.41 4.36
C SER A 65 17.16 11.37 5.44
N GLU A 66 15.83 11.56 5.54
CA GLU A 66 15.21 12.42 6.56
C GLU A 66 14.98 11.71 7.89
N PHE A 67 15.04 10.39 7.91
CA PHE A 67 14.84 9.57 9.10
C PHE A 67 16.15 9.31 9.84
N LYS A 68 16.07 9.26 11.16
CA LYS A 68 17.25 8.98 12.01
C LYS A 68 17.59 7.49 11.96
N GLN A 69 18.89 7.20 12.05
CA GLN A 69 19.36 5.82 12.12
C GLN A 69 18.80 5.14 13.39
N GLY A 70 18.17 3.98 13.24
CA GLY A 70 17.53 3.24 14.33
C GLY A 70 16.06 3.57 14.61
N GLU A 71 15.48 4.52 13.86
CA GLU A 71 14.05 4.81 13.93
C GLU A 71 13.23 3.66 13.29
N GLU A 72 12.12 3.26 13.93
CA GLU A 72 11.19 2.30 13.34
C GLU A 72 10.39 3.00 12.25
N ILE A 73 10.67 2.65 11.00
CA ILE A 73 10.04 3.25 9.83
C ILE A 73 9.15 2.20 9.17
N ASN A 74 7.92 2.58 8.83
CA ASN A 74 7.10 1.82 7.90
C ASN A 74 6.95 2.56 6.56
N ALA A 75 6.72 1.80 5.49
CA ALA A 75 6.63 2.35 4.15
C ALA A 75 5.47 3.34 4.00
N TYR A 76 4.36 3.11 4.69
CA TYR A 76 3.19 3.98 4.63
C TYR A 76 3.50 5.37 5.18
N ASP A 77 4.23 5.48 6.32
CA ASP A 77 4.59 6.77 6.91
C ASP A 77 5.57 7.57 6.04
N VAL A 78 6.47 6.88 5.31
CA VAL A 78 7.35 7.53 4.34
C VAL A 78 6.53 8.06 3.16
N LEU A 79 5.65 7.24 2.61
CA LEU A 79 4.83 7.62 1.45
C LEU A 79 3.78 8.68 1.77
N LYS A 80 3.40 8.90 3.02
CA LYS A 80 2.57 10.05 3.41
C LYS A 80 3.21 11.41 3.09
N LYS A 81 4.55 11.45 3.01
CA LYS A 81 5.28 12.67 2.64
C LYS A 81 5.30 12.93 1.13
N VAL A 82 4.95 11.93 0.34
CA VAL A 82 4.90 12.03 -1.12
C VAL A 82 3.55 12.64 -1.51
N ASP A 83 3.60 13.62 -2.40
CA ASP A 83 2.41 14.25 -2.96
C ASP A 83 1.52 13.20 -3.67
N GLY A 84 0.20 13.33 -3.51
CA GLY A 84 -0.78 12.42 -4.11
C GLY A 84 -0.71 12.41 -5.65
N ASP A 85 -0.46 13.56 -6.27
CA ASP A 85 -0.31 13.68 -7.71
C ASP A 85 0.92 12.92 -8.22
N VAL A 86 2.03 12.95 -7.47
CA VAL A 86 3.23 12.17 -7.80
C VAL A 86 2.96 10.66 -7.71
N LEU A 87 2.18 10.24 -6.72
CA LEU A 87 1.77 8.83 -6.59
C LEU A 87 0.82 8.41 -7.72
N MET A 88 -0.13 9.29 -8.10
CA MET A 88 -1.01 9.05 -9.23
C MET A 88 -0.23 8.90 -10.53
N ASP A 89 0.70 9.80 -10.81
CA ASP A 89 1.56 9.76 -11.99
C ASP A 89 2.38 8.46 -12.03
N ALA A 90 2.93 8.05 -10.90
CA ALA A 90 3.67 6.80 -10.82
C ALA A 90 2.81 5.57 -11.15
N VAL A 91 1.53 5.59 -10.79
CA VAL A 91 0.60 4.50 -11.09
C VAL A 91 0.13 4.52 -12.55
N VAL A 92 -0.28 5.70 -13.04
CA VAL A 92 -0.89 5.85 -14.37
C VAL A 92 0.14 5.74 -15.49
N HIS A 93 1.34 6.31 -15.31
CA HIS A 93 2.33 6.40 -16.39
C HIS A 93 3.36 5.26 -16.43
N LEU A 94 3.52 4.51 -15.35
CA LEU A 94 4.60 3.53 -15.22
C LEU A 94 4.17 2.09 -15.46
N SER A 95 2.90 1.79 -15.53
CA SER A 95 2.47 0.41 -15.53
C SER A 95 1.55 0.09 -16.69
N GLY A 96 1.71 -1.09 -17.26
CA GLY A 96 0.65 -1.72 -18.04
C GLY A 96 -0.53 -2.18 -17.17
N VAL A 97 -0.79 -1.52 -16.02
CA VAL A 97 -1.94 -1.79 -15.16
C VAL A 97 -3.11 -0.94 -15.68
N GLU A 98 -4.18 -1.59 -16.02
CA GLU A 98 -5.38 -0.91 -16.48
C GLU A 98 -6.11 -0.24 -15.30
N LEU A 99 -6.83 0.85 -15.57
CA LEU A 99 -7.64 1.53 -14.55
C LEU A 99 -8.62 0.58 -13.85
N VAL A 100 -9.17 -0.37 -14.59
CA VAL A 100 -10.06 -1.42 -14.06
C VAL A 100 -9.34 -2.28 -13.02
N ASP A 101 -8.08 -2.63 -13.24
CA ASP A 101 -7.29 -3.40 -12.27
C ASP A 101 -7.07 -2.61 -10.98
N ILE A 102 -6.84 -1.30 -11.09
CA ILE A 102 -6.71 -0.43 -9.92
C ILE A 102 -8.00 -0.42 -9.09
N ILE A 103 -9.15 -0.28 -9.72
CA ILE A 103 -10.46 -0.34 -9.06
C ILE A 103 -10.67 -1.71 -8.41
N ASN A 104 -10.29 -2.77 -9.09
CA ASN A 104 -10.38 -4.14 -8.59
C ASN A 104 -9.46 -4.40 -7.38
N ILE A 105 -8.26 -3.80 -7.38
CA ILE A 105 -7.36 -3.83 -6.22
C ILE A 105 -7.99 -3.13 -5.03
N ILE A 106 -8.56 -1.94 -5.24
CA ILE A 106 -9.23 -1.17 -4.18
C ILE A 106 -10.40 -1.98 -3.61
N TRP A 107 -11.19 -2.62 -4.46
CA TRP A 107 -12.26 -3.52 -4.03
C TRP A 107 -11.72 -4.68 -3.19
N ALA A 108 -10.65 -5.36 -3.64
CA ALA A 108 -10.06 -6.49 -2.93
C ALA A 108 -9.52 -6.07 -1.54
N MET A 109 -8.93 -4.87 -1.44
CA MET A 109 -8.48 -4.30 -0.17
C MET A 109 -9.65 -3.93 0.74
N ALA A 110 -10.75 -3.45 0.18
CA ALA A 110 -11.98 -3.17 0.92
C ALA A 110 -12.63 -4.48 1.41
N LYS A 111 -12.70 -5.50 0.57
CA LYS A 111 -13.19 -6.84 0.91
C LYS A 111 -12.34 -7.50 2.00
N ALA A 112 -11.02 -7.30 1.99
CA ALA A 112 -10.12 -7.75 3.04
C ALA A 112 -10.35 -7.02 4.39
N ALA A 113 -10.86 -5.80 4.37
CA ALA A 113 -11.22 -5.04 5.56
C ALA A 113 -12.62 -5.39 6.08
N ASP A 114 -13.53 -5.77 5.20
CA ASP A 114 -14.92 -6.08 5.51
C ASP A 114 -15.47 -7.13 4.54
N ASP A 115 -15.58 -8.35 5.03
CA ASP A 115 -16.05 -9.51 4.22
C ASP A 115 -17.51 -9.39 3.77
N SER A 116 -18.30 -8.50 4.34
CA SER A 116 -19.69 -8.24 3.92
C SER A 116 -19.82 -7.45 2.60
N ILE A 117 -18.71 -6.90 2.08
CA ILE A 117 -18.69 -6.14 0.83
C ILE A 117 -19.19 -7.00 -0.33
N ALA A 118 -20.13 -6.45 -1.11
CA ALA A 118 -20.69 -7.10 -2.29
C ALA A 118 -19.64 -7.33 -3.39
N GLU A 119 -19.99 -8.12 -4.40
CA GLU A 119 -19.13 -8.33 -5.56
C GLU A 119 -18.73 -7.01 -6.26
N PRO A 120 -17.60 -6.98 -6.98
CA PRO A 120 -17.01 -5.74 -7.50
C PRO A 120 -17.99 -4.86 -8.27
N ARG A 121 -18.75 -5.45 -9.18
CA ARG A 121 -19.71 -4.72 -10.00
C ARG A 121 -20.83 -4.07 -9.18
N ILE A 122 -21.35 -4.80 -8.20
CA ILE A 122 -22.41 -4.29 -7.32
C ILE A 122 -21.87 -3.24 -6.39
N TRP A 123 -20.64 -3.46 -5.88
CA TRP A 123 -20.01 -2.55 -4.97
C TRP A 123 -19.70 -1.19 -5.60
N ILE A 124 -19.11 -1.17 -6.81
CA ILE A 124 -18.75 0.08 -7.48
C ILE A 124 -19.98 0.92 -7.87
N GLN A 125 -21.11 0.26 -8.19
CA GLN A 125 -22.35 0.94 -8.53
C GLN A 125 -23.02 1.65 -7.33
N GLN A 126 -22.56 1.40 -6.12
CA GLN A 126 -23.09 2.06 -4.92
C GLN A 126 -22.56 3.47 -4.72
N PHE A 127 -21.56 3.89 -5.49
CA PHE A 127 -20.94 5.20 -5.38
C PHE A 127 -21.47 6.13 -6.46
N ASP A 128 -21.93 7.31 -6.04
CA ASP A 128 -22.34 8.37 -6.98
C ASP A 128 -21.10 8.99 -7.64
N GLU A 129 -20.00 9.09 -6.86
CA GLU A 129 -18.68 9.57 -7.32
C GLU A 129 -17.61 8.62 -6.80
N PHE A 130 -16.59 8.37 -7.61
CA PHE A 130 -15.43 7.56 -7.22
C PHE A 130 -14.14 8.32 -7.56
N PRO A 131 -13.73 9.26 -6.68
CA PRO A 131 -12.58 10.14 -6.93
C PRO A 131 -11.27 9.36 -6.86
N LEU A 132 -10.73 8.99 -8.01
CA LEU A 132 -9.52 8.19 -8.14
C LEU A 132 -8.28 8.93 -7.59
N ASP A 133 -8.23 10.24 -7.74
CA ASP A 133 -7.18 11.12 -7.23
C ASP A 133 -7.06 11.08 -5.69
N VAL A 134 -8.13 10.73 -5.01
CA VAL A 134 -8.17 10.58 -3.54
C VAL A 134 -7.88 9.14 -3.11
N ILE A 135 -8.55 8.16 -3.73
CA ILE A 135 -8.52 6.77 -3.24
C ILE A 135 -7.30 6.00 -3.73
N VAL A 136 -6.81 6.25 -4.95
CA VAL A 136 -5.67 5.52 -5.53
C VAL A 136 -4.38 5.77 -4.75
N PRO A 137 -3.99 7.01 -4.40
CA PRO A 137 -2.80 7.24 -3.60
C PRO A 137 -2.81 6.50 -2.27
N GLU A 138 -3.95 6.45 -1.59
CA GLU A 138 -4.08 5.73 -0.32
C GLU A 138 -3.99 4.21 -0.50
N ALA A 139 -4.64 3.66 -1.52
CA ALA A 139 -4.55 2.24 -1.85
C ALA A 139 -3.10 1.83 -2.19
N VAL A 140 -2.38 2.64 -2.96
CA VAL A 140 -0.98 2.40 -3.31
C VAL A 140 -0.08 2.41 -2.08
N LYS A 141 -0.23 3.38 -1.19
CA LYS A 141 0.53 3.44 0.08
C LYS A 141 0.32 2.18 0.93
N LEU A 142 -0.93 1.72 1.02
CA LEU A 142 -1.29 0.52 1.77
C LEU A 142 -0.74 -0.75 1.11
N ALA A 143 -0.89 -0.89 -0.21
CA ALA A 143 -0.36 -2.01 -0.97
C ALA A 143 1.17 -2.10 -0.85
N PHE A 144 1.86 -0.98 -1.00
CA PHE A 144 3.31 -0.93 -0.84
C PHE A 144 3.73 -1.31 0.59
N ASN A 145 3.05 -0.79 1.61
CA ASN A 145 3.36 -1.08 3.01
C ASN A 145 3.25 -2.57 3.35
N CYS A 146 2.30 -3.31 2.75
CA CYS A 146 2.17 -4.74 3.02
C CYS A 146 3.20 -5.61 2.25
N MET A 147 3.76 -5.09 1.16
CA MET A 147 4.69 -5.83 0.30
C MET A 147 6.16 -5.59 0.66
N VAL A 148 6.47 -4.51 1.38
CA VAL A 148 7.84 -4.14 1.74
C VAL A 148 8.13 -4.43 3.19
N SER A 149 9.14 -5.25 3.46
CA SER A 149 9.53 -5.57 4.83
C SER A 149 10.20 -4.37 5.52
N ARG A 150 9.88 -4.17 6.79
CA ARG A 150 10.53 -3.16 7.66
C ARG A 150 12.05 -3.31 7.68
N LYS A 151 12.53 -4.55 7.68
CA LYS A 151 13.97 -4.86 7.64
C LYS A 151 14.66 -4.31 6.39
N ASN A 152 14.00 -4.40 5.23
CA ASN A 152 14.55 -3.85 3.99
C ASN A 152 14.55 -2.31 4.02
N LEU A 153 13.51 -1.68 4.56
CA LEU A 153 13.48 -0.23 4.75
C LEU A 153 14.60 0.24 5.68
N GLN A 154 14.81 -0.43 6.81
CA GLN A 154 15.89 -0.11 7.74
C GLN A 154 17.28 -0.25 7.11
N ARG A 155 17.51 -1.30 6.29
CA ARG A 155 18.76 -1.46 5.54
C ARG A 155 18.98 -0.32 4.55
N LEU A 156 17.96 0.11 3.84
CA LEU A 156 18.04 1.26 2.94
C LEU A 156 18.36 2.53 3.71
N THR A 157 17.72 2.77 4.85
CA THR A 157 18.01 3.94 5.70
C THR A 157 19.47 3.97 6.13
N SER A 158 20.04 2.82 6.51
CA SER A 158 21.47 2.75 6.90
C SER A 158 22.42 3.05 5.74
N LEU A 159 22.05 2.64 4.51
CA LEU A 159 22.87 2.89 3.32
C LEU A 159 22.84 4.37 2.88
N PHE A 160 21.66 5.02 2.96
CA PHE A 160 21.48 6.41 2.54
C PHE A 160 21.85 7.42 3.65
N GLY A 161 21.64 7.08 4.93
CA GLY A 161 22.00 7.91 6.07
C GLY A 161 23.51 8.09 6.22
N SER A 162 24.33 7.11 5.81
CA SER A 162 25.78 7.16 5.88
C SER A 162 26.42 8.10 4.83
N ARG A 163 25.70 8.49 3.78
CA ARG A 163 26.26 9.39 2.74
C ARG A 163 26.33 10.86 3.15
N LYS A 164 25.62 11.29 4.20
CA LYS A 164 25.64 12.67 4.70
C LYS A 164 26.76 12.96 5.71
N SER A 165 27.61 11.99 6.07
CA SER A 165 28.64 12.13 7.09
C SER A 165 30.06 12.25 6.53
N GLN A 166 30.23 12.56 5.26
CA GLN A 166 31.56 12.93 4.72
C GLN A 166 31.61 14.46 4.52
N PRO A 167 32.56 15.15 5.21
CA PRO A 167 32.80 16.57 5.04
C PRO A 167 33.36 16.91 3.66
#